data_afcc55c11aa5be9ec5564fef5e97a77a
#
_entry.id   afcc55c11aa5be9ec5564fef5e97a77a
#
_cell.length_a   1.000
_cell.length_b   1.000
_cell.length_c   1.000
_cell.angle_alpha   90.00
_cell.angle_beta   90.00
_cell.angle_gamma   90.00
#
_symmetry.space_group_name_H-M   'P 1'
#
loop_
_entity.id
_entity.type
_entity.pdbx_description
1 polymer ?
#
loop_
_entity_poly.entity_id
_entity_poly.type
_entity_poly.pdbx_seq_one_letter_code
_entity_poly.pdbx_strand_id
1 'polypeptide(L)'
;DSKNADMPFDPEIINKMLPVDKYVGGPEHACMHLLYARFITKALRDMGYLDFDEPFKSLTHQGIILGPDGYRMSKSRGNVVSPDTYIDQYGSDVFRMYLMFGFNYTEGGPWDDNGIKSIAKFADRIERLALRAGELKSNKHPEPTHNDKELLYAEAYAIKCVDRDMDAFSFNTAIARLMEYVNALYKYDTSENESGAVFKKCVDTLILLLAPCAPHFAEELWSMRDVTSLNLRSVMSTVGCCV
;
A
#
# COMPACT_ATOMS: atom_id res chain seq x y z
N ASP A 1 -5.31 -4.38 -27.46
CA ASP A 1 -4.14 -4.30 -28.35
C ASP A 1 -4.33 -3.15 -29.36
N SER A 2 -3.97 -1.94 -28.95
CA SER A 2 -4.15 -0.71 -29.73
C SER A 2 -3.23 -0.59 -30.95
N LYS A 3 -2.29 -1.51 -31.13
CA LYS A 3 -1.30 -1.49 -32.22
C LYS A 3 -1.57 -2.56 -33.29
N ASN A 4 -2.60 -3.36 -33.12
CA ASN A 4 -2.99 -4.35 -34.10
C ASN A 4 -3.64 -3.63 -35.30
N ALA A 5 -3.08 -3.80 -36.50
CA ALA A 5 -3.56 -3.14 -37.72
C ALA A 5 -4.63 -3.97 -38.45
N ASP A 6 -4.69 -5.26 -38.21
CA ASP A 6 -5.53 -6.20 -38.99
C ASP A 6 -6.83 -6.56 -38.28
N MET A 7 -6.87 -6.45 -36.95
CA MET A 7 -8.02 -6.83 -36.12
C MET A 7 -8.22 -5.79 -35.00
N PRO A 8 -9.45 -5.69 -34.44
CA PRO A 8 -9.71 -4.80 -33.29
C PRO A 8 -8.83 -5.14 -32.08
N PHE A 9 -8.47 -6.42 -31.90
CA PHE A 9 -7.59 -6.94 -30.85
C PHE A 9 -7.19 -8.38 -31.19
N ASP A 10 -6.05 -8.79 -30.61
CA ASP A 10 -5.56 -10.17 -30.70
C ASP A 10 -6.31 -11.07 -29.70
N PRO A 11 -6.98 -12.16 -30.15
CA PRO A 11 -7.73 -13.05 -29.27
C PRO A 11 -6.88 -13.74 -28.20
N GLU A 12 -5.62 -14.06 -28.48
CA GLU A 12 -4.73 -14.69 -27.49
C GLU A 12 -4.37 -13.73 -26.36
N ILE A 13 -4.10 -12.47 -26.71
CA ILE A 13 -3.82 -11.40 -25.74
C ILE A 13 -5.06 -11.13 -24.89
N ILE A 14 -6.23 -11.03 -25.52
CA ILE A 14 -7.49 -10.76 -24.82
C ILE A 14 -7.83 -11.87 -23.84
N ASN A 15 -7.75 -13.13 -24.25
CA ASN A 15 -8.06 -14.26 -23.37
C ASN A 15 -7.07 -14.38 -22.18
N LYS A 16 -5.86 -13.86 -22.33
CA LYS A 16 -4.88 -13.79 -21.25
C LYS A 16 -5.15 -12.63 -20.29
N MET A 17 -5.62 -11.50 -20.79
CA MET A 17 -5.74 -10.24 -20.04
C MET A 17 -7.13 -10.01 -19.46
N LEU A 18 -8.17 -10.62 -20.03
CA LEU A 18 -9.57 -10.41 -19.64
C LEU A 18 -10.25 -11.74 -19.26
N PRO A 19 -11.30 -11.71 -18.44
CA PRO A 19 -11.85 -10.55 -17.72
C PRO A 19 -10.89 -9.96 -16.70
N VAL A 20 -10.96 -8.66 -16.46
CA VAL A 20 -10.15 -7.96 -15.46
C VAL A 20 -10.46 -8.51 -14.06
N ASP A 21 -9.44 -8.78 -13.25
CA ASP A 21 -9.62 -9.43 -11.95
C ASP A 21 -10.41 -8.57 -10.96
N LYS A 22 -10.15 -7.28 -10.92
CA LYS A 22 -10.84 -6.38 -9.99
C LYS A 22 -11.07 -4.99 -10.59
N TYR A 23 -12.31 -4.53 -10.52
CA TYR A 23 -12.69 -3.16 -10.82
C TYR A 23 -12.80 -2.36 -9.51
N VAL A 24 -12.10 -1.24 -9.47
CA VAL A 24 -12.10 -0.34 -8.30
C VAL A 24 -12.62 1.02 -8.75
N GLY A 25 -13.65 1.53 -8.08
CA GLY A 25 -14.23 2.83 -8.44
C GLY A 25 -15.41 3.22 -7.57
N GLY A 26 -15.88 4.46 -7.75
CA GLY A 26 -17.05 4.97 -7.04
C GLY A 26 -18.35 4.28 -7.45
N PRO A 27 -19.37 4.25 -6.57
CA PRO A 27 -20.65 3.59 -6.83
C PRO A 27 -21.42 4.23 -7.99
N GLU A 28 -21.15 5.49 -8.34
CA GLU A 28 -21.74 6.18 -9.49
C GLU A 28 -21.43 5.49 -10.82
N HIS A 29 -20.31 4.79 -10.92
CA HIS A 29 -19.93 4.06 -12.13
C HIS A 29 -20.83 2.87 -12.43
N ALA A 30 -21.68 2.44 -11.51
CA ALA A 30 -22.71 1.43 -11.80
C ALA A 30 -23.62 1.86 -12.95
N CYS A 31 -23.99 3.16 -13.00
CA CYS A 31 -24.81 3.74 -14.06
C CYS A 31 -24.00 4.47 -15.14
N MET A 32 -22.68 4.48 -15.04
CA MET A 32 -21.77 5.15 -15.98
C MET A 32 -20.83 4.13 -16.65
N HIS A 33 -19.58 4.06 -16.23
CA HIS A 33 -18.56 3.25 -16.88
C HIS A 33 -18.91 1.74 -16.88
N LEU A 34 -19.41 1.18 -15.79
CA LEU A 34 -19.78 -0.23 -15.74
C LEU A 34 -20.91 -0.59 -16.73
N LEU A 35 -21.89 0.29 -16.90
CA LEU A 35 -22.96 0.08 -17.86
C LEU A 35 -22.41 -0.04 -19.28
N TYR A 36 -21.53 0.88 -19.67
CA TYR A 36 -20.92 0.86 -21.00
C TYR A 36 -19.98 -0.32 -21.21
N ALA A 37 -19.12 -0.59 -20.24
CA ALA A 37 -18.18 -1.70 -20.32
C ALA A 37 -18.91 -3.05 -20.48
N ARG A 38 -19.95 -3.29 -19.67
CA ARG A 38 -20.76 -4.52 -19.75
C ARG A 38 -21.52 -4.60 -21.08
N PHE A 39 -22.11 -3.51 -21.54
CA PHE A 39 -22.81 -3.50 -22.82
C PHE A 39 -21.87 -3.84 -23.98
N ILE A 40 -20.72 -3.20 -24.07
CA ILE A 40 -19.74 -3.46 -25.13
C ILE A 40 -19.21 -4.90 -25.06
N THR A 41 -18.91 -5.39 -23.87
CA THR A 41 -18.44 -6.78 -23.70
C THR A 41 -19.48 -7.79 -24.21
N LYS A 42 -20.75 -7.61 -23.83
CA LYS A 42 -21.85 -8.49 -24.30
C LYS A 42 -22.06 -8.39 -25.81
N ALA A 43 -21.98 -7.21 -26.37
CA ALA A 43 -22.08 -7.01 -27.83
C ALA A 43 -20.93 -7.72 -28.56
N LEU A 44 -19.69 -7.58 -28.11
CA LEU A 44 -18.53 -8.26 -28.68
C LEU A 44 -18.63 -9.79 -28.56
N ARG A 45 -19.14 -10.31 -27.43
CA ARG A 45 -19.44 -11.73 -27.29
C ARG A 45 -20.47 -12.19 -28.31
N ASP A 46 -21.60 -11.48 -28.45
CA ASP A 46 -22.66 -11.83 -29.38
C ASP A 46 -22.19 -11.77 -30.84
N MET A 47 -21.20 -10.96 -31.14
CA MET A 47 -20.52 -10.90 -32.45
C MET A 47 -19.45 -11.99 -32.63
N GLY A 48 -19.18 -12.81 -31.62
CA GLY A 48 -18.21 -13.90 -31.68
C GLY A 48 -16.74 -13.49 -31.47
N TYR A 49 -16.48 -12.27 -30.97
CA TYR A 49 -15.12 -11.81 -30.67
C TYR A 49 -14.63 -12.20 -29.28
N LEU A 50 -15.53 -12.45 -28.33
CA LEU A 50 -15.23 -12.82 -26.95
C LEU A 50 -16.01 -14.08 -26.56
N ASP A 51 -15.46 -14.86 -25.63
CA ASP A 51 -16.06 -16.06 -25.05
C ASP A 51 -16.65 -15.85 -23.64
N PHE A 52 -16.53 -14.63 -23.10
CA PHE A 52 -17.07 -14.22 -21.80
C PHE A 52 -18.04 -13.04 -21.95
N ASP A 53 -18.90 -12.81 -20.96
CA ASP A 53 -19.97 -11.81 -20.99
C ASP A 53 -19.87 -10.72 -19.92
N GLU A 54 -18.93 -10.84 -18.98
CA GLU A 54 -18.67 -9.84 -17.95
C GLU A 54 -17.21 -9.37 -18.00
N PRO A 55 -16.96 -8.03 -18.09
CA PRO A 55 -15.63 -7.49 -18.25
C PRO A 55 -14.77 -7.58 -16.98
N PHE A 56 -15.39 -7.74 -15.79
CA PHE A 56 -14.74 -7.72 -14.48
C PHE A 56 -15.17 -8.92 -13.65
N LYS A 57 -14.20 -9.62 -13.02
CA LYS A 57 -14.46 -10.76 -12.14
C LYS A 57 -15.00 -10.32 -10.77
N SER A 58 -14.54 -9.18 -10.28
CA SER A 58 -14.94 -8.63 -8.99
C SER A 58 -15.00 -7.11 -8.99
N LEU A 59 -15.79 -6.54 -8.09
CA LEU A 59 -16.01 -5.11 -7.94
C LEU A 59 -15.77 -4.70 -6.50
N THR A 60 -15.01 -3.62 -6.30
CA THR A 60 -14.83 -2.98 -5.00
C THR A 60 -15.18 -1.51 -5.12
N HIS A 61 -16.24 -1.09 -4.45
CA HIS A 61 -16.58 0.32 -4.37
C HIS A 61 -15.71 1.05 -3.36
N GLN A 62 -15.19 2.21 -3.75
CA GLN A 62 -14.51 3.12 -2.85
C GLN A 62 -15.52 4.07 -2.20
N GLY A 63 -15.27 4.41 -0.93
CA GLY A 63 -16.04 5.43 -0.21
C GLY A 63 -15.74 6.85 -0.71
N ILE A 64 -16.50 7.80 -0.24
CA ILE A 64 -16.35 9.21 -0.58
C ILE A 64 -15.66 9.93 0.58
N ILE A 65 -14.58 10.65 0.29
CA ILE A 65 -13.96 11.57 1.24
C ILE A 65 -14.78 12.86 1.24
N LEU A 66 -15.29 13.20 2.41
CA LEU A 66 -16.10 14.39 2.62
C LEU A 66 -15.20 15.57 2.99
N GLY A 67 -15.71 16.79 2.80
CA GLY A 67 -15.06 17.99 3.29
C GLY A 67 -15.01 18.04 4.83
N PRO A 68 -14.25 18.99 5.41
CA PRO A 68 -14.20 19.19 6.87
C PRO A 68 -15.57 19.47 7.50
N ASP A 69 -16.53 19.93 6.69
CA ASP A 69 -17.92 20.21 7.05
C ASP A 69 -18.82 18.94 7.04
N GLY A 70 -18.27 17.76 6.73
CA GLY A 70 -18.97 16.49 6.64
C GLY A 70 -19.85 16.32 5.39
N TYR A 71 -19.76 17.23 4.41
CA TYR A 71 -20.49 17.12 3.16
C TYR A 71 -19.56 16.74 2.00
N ARG A 72 -20.15 16.21 0.92
CA ARG A 72 -19.40 15.92 -0.31
C ARG A 72 -18.70 17.20 -0.80
N MET A 73 -17.43 17.09 -1.12
CA MET A 73 -16.64 18.20 -1.63
C MET A 73 -17.21 18.74 -2.94
N SER A 74 -17.36 20.06 -3.02
CA SER A 74 -17.84 20.74 -4.21
C SER A 74 -17.23 22.14 -4.31
N LYS A 75 -16.83 22.54 -5.51
CA LYS A 75 -16.32 23.90 -5.78
C LYS A 75 -17.32 24.98 -5.39
N SER A 76 -18.63 24.73 -5.61
CA SER A 76 -19.70 25.67 -5.26
C SER A 76 -19.90 25.85 -3.76
N ARG A 77 -19.50 24.88 -2.94
CA ARG A 77 -19.54 24.96 -1.46
C ARG A 77 -18.27 25.54 -0.86
N GLY A 78 -17.17 25.58 -1.62
CA GLY A 78 -15.88 26.03 -1.12
C GLY A 78 -15.24 25.08 -0.07
N ASN A 79 -15.71 23.84 0.04
CA ASN A 79 -15.23 22.83 0.98
C ASN A 79 -14.26 21.81 0.35
N VAL A 80 -13.69 22.15 -0.81
CA VAL A 80 -12.73 21.30 -1.51
C VAL A 80 -11.38 21.37 -0.81
N VAL A 81 -10.81 20.22 -0.48
CA VAL A 81 -9.45 20.06 0.00
C VAL A 81 -8.55 19.75 -1.19
N SER A 82 -7.54 20.62 -1.45
CA SER A 82 -6.57 20.36 -2.50
C SER A 82 -5.47 19.43 -1.99
N PRO A 83 -5.19 18.32 -2.68
CA PRO A 83 -4.06 17.45 -2.37
C PRO A 83 -2.71 18.18 -2.40
N ASP A 84 -2.53 19.15 -3.32
CA ASP A 84 -1.26 19.83 -3.55
C ASP A 84 -0.70 20.46 -2.29
N THR A 85 -1.54 21.15 -1.49
CA THR A 85 -1.13 21.78 -0.23
C THR A 85 -0.50 20.78 0.75
N TYR A 86 -1.03 19.57 0.81
CA TYR A 86 -0.53 18.52 1.73
C TYR A 86 0.67 17.80 1.15
N ILE A 87 0.69 17.59 -0.16
CA ILE A 87 1.83 16.99 -0.86
C ILE A 87 3.05 17.91 -0.76
N ASP A 88 2.88 19.20 -0.95
CA ASP A 88 3.97 20.19 -0.82
C ASP A 88 4.50 20.26 0.61
N GLN A 89 3.65 20.07 1.62
CA GLN A 89 4.03 20.17 3.02
C GLN A 89 4.60 18.88 3.60
N TYR A 90 4.04 17.72 3.26
CA TYR A 90 4.32 16.43 3.90
C TYR A 90 4.90 15.38 2.95
N GLY A 91 4.88 15.63 1.65
CA GLY A 91 5.23 14.66 0.62
C GLY A 91 4.08 13.74 0.22
N SER A 92 4.20 13.16 -0.98
CA SER A 92 3.17 12.29 -1.57
C SER A 92 2.91 11.02 -0.75
N ASP A 93 3.95 10.43 -0.15
CA ASP A 93 3.84 9.16 0.56
C ASP A 93 3.13 9.30 1.91
N VAL A 94 3.38 10.39 2.64
CA VAL A 94 2.63 10.70 3.86
C VAL A 94 1.17 10.96 3.53
N PHE A 95 0.89 11.68 2.45
CA PHE A 95 -0.48 11.92 1.98
C PHE A 95 -1.17 10.61 1.59
N ARG A 96 -0.51 9.72 0.85
CA ARG A 96 -1.03 8.38 0.50
C ARG A 96 -1.35 7.55 1.75
N MET A 97 -0.41 7.44 2.68
CA MET A 97 -0.61 6.72 3.94
C MET A 97 -1.78 7.30 4.75
N TYR A 98 -1.96 8.63 4.74
CA TYR A 98 -3.10 9.26 5.40
C TYR A 98 -4.42 8.86 4.75
N LEU A 99 -4.53 8.88 3.42
CA LEU A 99 -5.74 8.44 2.73
C LEU A 99 -6.06 6.96 3.00
N MET A 100 -5.04 6.12 3.13
CA MET A 100 -5.20 4.70 3.45
C MET A 100 -5.59 4.45 4.91
N PHE A 101 -5.08 5.25 5.85
CA PHE A 101 -5.30 5.06 7.29
C PHE A 101 -6.53 5.80 7.82
N GLY A 102 -6.75 7.03 7.37
CA GLY A 102 -7.76 7.92 7.93
C GLY A 102 -9.19 7.54 7.64
N PHE A 103 -9.40 6.62 6.68
CA PHE A 103 -10.73 6.28 6.19
C PHE A 103 -10.90 4.76 6.04
N ASN A 104 -12.12 4.27 6.30
CA ASN A 104 -12.52 2.98 5.79
C ASN A 104 -12.63 3.08 4.26
N TYR A 105 -11.98 2.17 3.53
CA TYR A 105 -11.89 2.25 2.07
C TYR A 105 -13.25 2.28 1.38
N THR A 106 -14.21 1.50 1.87
CA THR A 106 -15.56 1.38 1.27
C THR A 106 -16.55 2.42 1.76
N GLU A 107 -16.33 3.00 2.94
CA GLU A 107 -17.25 3.95 3.55
C GLU A 107 -16.82 5.41 3.33
N GLY A 108 -15.51 5.67 3.28
CA GLY A 108 -14.96 7.02 3.27
C GLY A 108 -15.04 7.68 4.64
N GLY A 109 -15.16 9.01 4.65
CA GLY A 109 -15.30 9.78 5.90
C GLY A 109 -14.94 11.25 5.73
N PRO A 110 -15.12 12.08 6.77
CA PRO A 110 -14.79 13.50 6.74
C PRO A 110 -13.26 13.70 6.80
N TRP A 111 -12.77 14.69 6.06
CA TRP A 111 -11.39 15.12 6.10
C TRP A 111 -11.02 15.67 7.48
N ASP A 112 -9.85 15.27 8.00
CA ASP A 112 -9.28 15.79 9.25
C ASP A 112 -7.80 16.18 9.05
N ASP A 113 -7.51 17.48 9.18
CA ASP A 113 -6.16 18.06 9.06
C ASP A 113 -5.17 17.56 10.14
N ASN A 114 -5.67 17.07 11.27
CA ASN A 114 -4.81 16.56 12.33
C ASN A 114 -4.36 15.12 12.07
N GLY A 115 -5.16 14.37 11.31
CA GLY A 115 -4.86 12.98 10.97
C GLY A 115 -3.55 12.84 10.20
N ILE A 116 -3.30 13.72 9.21
CA ILE A 116 -2.07 13.68 8.41
C ILE A 116 -0.80 13.99 9.22
N LYS A 117 -0.90 14.87 10.23
CA LYS A 117 0.23 15.17 11.14
C LYS A 117 0.64 13.94 11.96
N SER A 118 -0.31 13.10 12.31
CA SER A 118 -0.05 11.84 13.02
C SER A 118 0.68 10.83 12.14
N ILE A 119 0.34 10.78 10.85
CA ILE A 119 1.04 9.94 9.86
C ILE A 119 2.45 10.47 9.59
N ALA A 120 2.66 11.79 9.51
CA ALA A 120 4.00 12.36 9.38
C ALA A 120 4.90 11.94 10.56
N LYS A 121 4.39 12.03 11.81
CA LYS A 121 5.12 11.54 13.00
C LYS A 121 5.39 10.04 12.95
N PHE A 122 4.49 9.27 12.35
CA PHE A 122 4.70 7.84 12.16
C PHE A 122 5.84 7.58 11.16
N ALA A 123 5.90 8.30 10.04
CA ALA A 123 7.01 8.25 9.09
C ALA A 123 8.35 8.60 9.76
N ASP A 124 8.43 9.68 10.54
CA ASP A 124 9.63 10.06 11.30
C ASP A 124 10.11 8.94 12.24
N ARG A 125 9.18 8.22 12.83
CA ARG A 125 9.52 7.07 13.71
C ARG A 125 10.14 5.92 12.92
N ILE A 126 9.62 5.63 11.73
CA ILE A 126 10.18 4.58 10.86
C ILE A 126 11.59 4.96 10.41
N GLU A 127 11.80 6.21 10.00
CA GLU A 127 13.11 6.72 9.59
C GLU A 127 14.15 6.54 10.71
N ARG A 128 13.82 6.90 11.94
CA ARG A 128 14.72 6.70 13.09
C ARG A 128 15.07 5.22 13.33
N LEU A 129 14.12 4.30 13.11
CA LEU A 129 14.41 2.86 13.21
C LEU A 129 15.35 2.41 12.10
N ALA A 130 15.17 2.89 10.87
CA ALA A 130 16.06 2.58 9.75
C ALA A 130 17.48 3.10 9.99
N LEU A 131 17.64 4.34 10.45
CA LEU A 131 18.93 4.94 10.83
C LEU A 131 19.59 4.12 11.95
N ARG A 132 18.85 3.83 13.05
CA ARG A 132 19.35 3.00 14.13
C ARG A 132 19.80 1.62 13.65
N ALA A 133 19.06 0.99 12.75
CA ALA A 133 19.45 -0.30 12.18
C ALA A 133 20.73 -0.22 11.35
N GLY A 134 20.98 0.91 10.66
CA GLY A 134 22.21 1.16 9.92
C GLY A 134 23.44 1.23 10.82
N GLU A 135 23.32 1.86 11.99
CA GLU A 135 24.42 2.08 12.95
C GLU A 135 24.81 0.83 13.75
N LEU A 136 23.87 -0.11 13.95
CA LEU A 136 24.11 -1.28 14.77
C LEU A 136 25.09 -2.26 14.14
N LYS A 137 25.94 -2.87 14.98
CA LYS A 137 26.75 -4.04 14.56
C LYS A 137 25.85 -5.26 14.37
N SER A 138 26.12 -6.04 13.34
CA SER A 138 25.37 -7.28 13.05
C SER A 138 25.86 -8.43 13.94
N ASN A 139 25.74 -8.29 15.26
CA ASN A 139 26.05 -9.36 16.18
C ASN A 139 24.99 -10.47 16.06
N LYS A 140 25.43 -11.71 16.00
CA LYS A 140 24.54 -12.88 16.05
C LYS A 140 24.83 -13.65 17.33
N HIS A 141 23.82 -13.94 18.09
CA HIS A 141 23.90 -14.95 19.15
C HIS A 141 23.76 -16.36 18.56
N PRO A 142 24.39 -17.38 19.14
CA PRO A 142 24.27 -18.76 18.67
C PRO A 142 22.80 -19.24 18.75
N GLU A 143 22.04 -18.76 19.72
CA GLU A 143 20.61 -19.01 19.85
C GLU A 143 19.85 -17.70 20.07
N PRO A 144 18.62 -17.56 19.51
CA PRO A 144 17.79 -16.39 19.74
C PRO A 144 17.43 -16.22 21.22
N THR A 145 17.59 -15.01 21.73
CA THR A 145 17.17 -14.62 23.08
C THR A 145 15.65 -14.64 23.22
N HIS A 146 15.14 -14.42 24.41
CA HIS A 146 13.69 -14.27 24.62
C HIS A 146 13.14 -13.04 23.84
N ASN A 147 13.84 -11.91 23.90
CA ASN A 147 13.47 -10.69 23.18
C ASN A 147 13.53 -10.89 21.66
N ASP A 148 14.55 -11.62 21.15
CA ASP A 148 14.63 -11.98 19.72
C ASP A 148 13.37 -12.76 19.28
N LYS A 149 12.94 -13.73 20.09
CA LYS A 149 11.75 -14.55 19.80
C LYS A 149 10.47 -13.71 19.81
N GLU A 150 10.33 -12.79 20.76
CA GLU A 150 9.19 -11.86 20.80
C GLU A 150 9.16 -10.93 19.58
N LEU A 151 10.31 -10.38 19.17
CA LEU A 151 10.38 -9.53 17.99
C LEU A 151 10.11 -10.31 16.68
N LEU A 152 10.68 -11.52 16.55
CA LEU A 152 10.40 -12.39 15.40
C LEU A 152 8.93 -12.83 15.33
N TYR A 153 8.29 -13.04 16.49
CA TYR A 153 6.85 -13.29 16.53
C TYR A 153 6.05 -12.06 16.05
N ALA A 154 6.43 -10.86 16.49
CA ALA A 154 5.80 -9.62 16.06
C ALA A 154 5.98 -9.39 14.54
N GLU A 155 7.17 -9.72 13.99
CA GLU A 155 7.44 -9.70 12.55
C GLU A 155 6.48 -10.63 11.79
N ALA A 156 6.44 -11.90 12.18
CA ALA A 156 5.60 -12.90 11.52
C ALA A 156 4.10 -12.55 11.60
N TYR A 157 3.68 -12.00 12.75
CA TYR A 157 2.31 -11.52 12.93
C TYR A 157 1.99 -10.32 12.05
N ALA A 158 2.91 -9.35 11.94
CA ALA A 158 2.76 -8.19 11.07
C ALA A 158 2.64 -8.60 9.60
N ILE A 159 3.54 -9.48 9.11
CA ILE A 159 3.48 -10.01 7.73
C ILE A 159 2.10 -10.60 7.45
N LYS A 160 1.66 -11.54 8.30
CA LYS A 160 0.37 -12.23 8.11
C LYS A 160 -0.82 -11.27 8.10
N CYS A 161 -0.83 -10.29 9.02
CA CYS A 161 -1.97 -9.38 9.16
C CYS A 161 -1.98 -8.33 8.06
N VAL A 162 -0.83 -7.76 7.70
CA VAL A 162 -0.74 -6.76 6.63
C VAL A 162 -1.12 -7.38 5.28
N ASP A 163 -0.61 -8.57 4.96
CA ASP A 163 -0.94 -9.30 3.74
C ASP A 163 -2.47 -9.50 3.61
N ARG A 164 -3.08 -10.08 4.63
CA ARG A 164 -4.54 -10.29 4.67
C ARG A 164 -5.32 -8.98 4.53
N ASP A 165 -4.92 -7.94 5.26
CA ASP A 165 -5.65 -6.68 5.32
C ASP A 165 -5.50 -5.88 4.00
N MET A 166 -4.36 -6.00 3.32
CA MET A 166 -4.15 -5.44 1.98
C MET A 166 -5.02 -6.15 0.93
N ASP A 167 -5.08 -7.47 0.92
CA ASP A 167 -5.95 -8.25 0.03
C ASP A 167 -7.43 -7.92 0.22
N ALA A 168 -7.83 -7.67 1.48
CA ALA A 168 -9.20 -7.31 1.83
C ALA A 168 -9.53 -5.83 1.59
N PHE A 169 -8.61 -5.01 1.08
CA PHE A 169 -8.76 -3.55 0.98
C PHE A 169 -9.02 -2.85 2.33
N SER A 170 -8.59 -3.48 3.42
CA SER A 170 -8.66 -2.93 4.79
C SER A 170 -7.38 -2.15 5.11
N PHE A 171 -7.08 -1.14 4.31
CA PHE A 171 -5.82 -0.40 4.37
C PHE A 171 -5.58 0.30 5.71
N ASN A 172 -6.64 0.78 6.36
CA ASN A 172 -6.57 1.39 7.68
C ASN A 172 -6.07 0.41 8.75
N THR A 173 -6.54 -0.84 8.72
CA THR A 173 -6.05 -1.89 9.62
C THR A 173 -4.64 -2.34 9.26
N ALA A 174 -4.30 -2.42 7.98
CA ALA A 174 -2.94 -2.73 7.54
C ALA A 174 -1.92 -1.72 8.12
N ILE A 175 -2.19 -0.42 8.01
CA ILE A 175 -1.33 0.62 8.58
C ILE A 175 -1.31 0.57 10.11
N ALA A 176 -2.46 0.30 10.76
CA ALA A 176 -2.49 0.08 12.20
C ALA A 176 -1.58 -1.08 12.65
N ARG A 177 -1.53 -2.18 11.89
CA ARG A 177 -0.60 -3.30 12.14
C ARG A 177 0.87 -2.89 11.97
N LEU A 178 1.18 -2.04 10.99
CA LEU A 178 2.52 -1.47 10.86
C LEU A 178 2.87 -0.60 12.08
N MET A 179 1.93 0.18 12.61
CA MET A 179 2.14 0.96 13.84
C MET A 179 2.40 0.08 15.06
N GLU A 180 1.65 -1.02 15.21
CA GLU A 180 1.89 -2.01 16.27
C GLU A 180 3.28 -2.64 16.13
N TYR A 181 3.69 -2.98 14.91
CA TYR A 181 5.00 -3.55 14.66
C TYR A 181 6.14 -2.55 14.93
N VAL A 182 5.97 -1.30 14.54
CA VAL A 182 6.90 -0.21 14.91
C VAL A 182 7.02 -0.08 16.43
N ASN A 183 5.92 -0.21 17.18
CA ASN A 183 5.98 -0.20 18.65
C ASN A 183 6.78 -1.39 19.22
N ALA A 184 6.68 -2.58 18.62
CA ALA A 184 7.48 -3.74 19.01
C ALA A 184 8.99 -3.50 18.75
N LEU A 185 9.34 -2.92 17.59
CA LEU A 185 10.71 -2.54 17.25
C LEU A 185 11.29 -1.50 18.23
N TYR A 186 10.49 -0.55 18.69
CA TYR A 186 10.93 0.42 19.70
C TYR A 186 11.13 -0.18 21.08
N LYS A 187 10.40 -1.24 21.44
CA LYS A 187 10.55 -1.95 22.72
C LYS A 187 11.78 -2.86 22.74
N TYR A 188 12.24 -3.29 21.57
CA TYR A 188 13.39 -4.17 21.48
C TYR A 188 14.65 -3.48 21.95
N ASP A 189 15.28 -4.01 22.98
CA ASP A 189 16.56 -3.53 23.47
C ASP A 189 17.69 -4.02 22.56
N THR A 190 18.59 -3.10 22.20
CA THR A 190 19.77 -3.39 21.39
C THR A 190 21.05 -3.33 22.21
N SER A 191 20.97 -3.66 23.50
CA SER A 191 22.13 -3.83 24.37
C SER A 191 23.07 -4.92 23.85
N GLU A 192 24.26 -5.05 24.45
CA GLU A 192 25.27 -6.03 24.02
C GLU A 192 24.77 -7.50 24.04
N ASN A 193 23.70 -7.77 24.77
CA ASN A 193 23.11 -9.10 24.91
C ASN A 193 22.06 -9.40 23.82
N GLU A 194 21.74 -8.47 22.96
CA GLU A 194 20.68 -8.61 21.96
C GLU A 194 21.25 -8.68 20.53
N SER A 195 20.53 -9.33 19.64
CA SER A 195 21.01 -9.56 18.29
C SER A 195 20.72 -8.38 17.36
N GLY A 196 21.74 -7.56 17.07
CA GLY A 196 21.65 -6.52 16.05
C GLY A 196 21.25 -7.07 14.66
N ALA A 197 21.58 -8.33 14.36
CA ALA A 197 21.19 -8.97 13.10
C ALA A 197 19.67 -9.23 13.04
N VAL A 198 19.03 -9.64 14.14
CA VAL A 198 17.58 -9.84 14.21
C VAL A 198 16.86 -8.50 14.04
N PHE A 199 17.32 -7.47 14.77
CA PHE A 199 16.74 -6.14 14.66
C PHE A 199 16.80 -5.59 13.21
N LYS A 200 17.98 -5.68 12.57
CA LYS A 200 18.15 -5.25 11.17
C LYS A 200 17.19 -5.96 10.23
N LYS A 201 17.10 -7.28 10.31
CA LYS A 201 16.18 -8.08 9.52
C LYS A 201 14.72 -7.62 9.70
N CYS A 202 14.32 -7.39 10.95
CA CYS A 202 12.95 -6.95 11.25
C CYS A 202 12.65 -5.54 10.72
N VAL A 203 13.65 -4.64 10.74
CA VAL A 203 13.50 -3.31 10.10
C VAL A 203 13.42 -3.43 8.57
N ASP A 204 14.18 -4.34 7.96
CA ASP A 204 14.06 -4.62 6.52
C ASP A 204 12.66 -5.09 6.15
N THR A 205 12.11 -6.01 6.92
CA THR A 205 10.71 -6.47 6.75
C THR A 205 9.72 -5.32 6.90
N LEU A 206 9.93 -4.41 7.85
CA LEU A 206 9.07 -3.21 7.98
C LEU A 206 9.09 -2.36 6.70
N ILE A 207 10.27 -2.09 6.14
CA ILE A 207 10.41 -1.30 4.90
C ILE A 207 9.71 -2.00 3.73
N LEU A 208 9.86 -3.32 3.59
CA LEU A 208 9.17 -4.11 2.55
C LEU A 208 7.65 -4.05 2.68
N LEU A 209 7.12 -4.19 3.90
CA LEU A 209 5.68 -4.09 4.16
C LEU A 209 5.13 -2.67 3.95
N LEU A 210 5.97 -1.65 4.11
CA LEU A 210 5.60 -0.25 3.92
C LEU A 210 5.54 0.14 2.42
N ALA A 211 6.33 -0.51 1.58
CA ALA A 211 6.54 -0.13 0.19
C ALA A 211 5.24 0.04 -0.64
N PRO A 212 4.21 -0.81 -0.54
CA PRO A 212 2.96 -0.59 -1.26
C PRO A 212 2.22 0.69 -0.84
N CYS A 213 2.38 1.13 0.42
CA CYS A 213 1.72 2.31 0.97
C CYS A 213 2.51 3.59 0.69
N ALA A 214 3.84 3.54 0.81
CA ALA A 214 4.77 4.66 0.75
C ALA A 214 6.02 4.30 -0.07
N PRO A 215 5.89 4.19 -1.41
CA PRO A 215 6.94 3.62 -2.26
C PRO A 215 8.23 4.45 -2.30
N HIS A 216 8.14 5.79 -2.40
CA HIS A 216 9.32 6.64 -2.46
C HIS A 216 10.06 6.67 -1.11
N PHE A 217 9.32 6.75 -0.03
CA PHE A 217 9.88 6.71 1.31
C PHE A 217 10.54 5.36 1.61
N ALA A 218 9.92 4.25 1.22
CA ALA A 218 10.48 2.92 1.39
C ALA A 218 11.78 2.73 0.55
N GLU A 219 11.84 3.24 -0.69
CA GLU A 219 13.07 3.21 -1.51
C GLU A 219 14.19 4.05 -0.88
N GLU A 220 13.88 5.22 -0.35
CA GLU A 220 14.88 6.05 0.33
C GLU A 220 15.45 5.33 1.56
N LEU A 221 14.57 4.79 2.43
CA LEU A 221 15.00 4.01 3.59
C LEU A 221 15.82 2.77 3.20
N TRP A 222 15.46 2.12 2.09
CA TRP A 222 16.19 0.96 1.58
C TRP A 222 17.57 1.34 1.07
N SER A 223 17.69 2.50 0.40
CA SER A 223 18.97 3.03 -0.09
C SER A 223 19.96 3.40 1.02
N MET A 224 19.45 3.80 2.18
CA MET A 224 20.25 4.09 3.39
C MET A 224 20.83 2.82 4.03
N ARG A 225 20.34 1.66 3.66
CA ARG A 225 20.84 0.38 4.16
C ARG A 225 22.11 0.00 3.41
N ASP A 226 23.06 -0.60 4.14
CA ASP A 226 24.43 -0.85 3.72
C ASP A 226 24.55 -1.47 2.31
N VAL A 227 25.15 -0.70 1.41
CA VAL A 227 25.35 -0.99 -0.01
C VAL A 227 26.30 -2.18 -0.25
N THR A 228 26.95 -2.69 0.80
CA THR A 228 28.10 -3.60 0.69
C THR A 228 27.76 -5.09 0.59
N SER A 229 26.52 -5.52 0.77
CA SER A 229 26.21 -6.95 0.86
C SER A 229 25.05 -7.50 0.02
N LEU A 230 24.30 -6.68 -0.68
CA LEU A 230 23.19 -7.13 -1.52
C LEU A 230 23.25 -6.45 -2.89
N ASN A 231 23.18 -7.25 -3.96
CA ASN A 231 22.84 -6.73 -5.27
C ASN A 231 21.58 -5.88 -5.14
N LEU A 232 21.74 -4.56 -5.24
CA LEU A 232 20.69 -3.56 -5.07
C LEU A 232 19.55 -3.79 -6.07
N ARG A 233 18.63 -4.67 -5.73
CA ARG A 233 17.30 -4.62 -6.32
C ARG A 233 16.51 -3.57 -5.55
N SER A 234 15.77 -2.73 -6.27
CA SER A 234 14.78 -1.82 -5.69
C SER A 234 13.85 -2.59 -4.74
N VAL A 235 13.42 -1.95 -3.66
CA VAL A 235 12.37 -2.48 -2.77
C VAL A 235 11.16 -2.93 -3.59
N MET A 236 10.73 -2.13 -4.57
CA MET A 236 9.59 -2.45 -5.43
C MET A 236 9.78 -3.73 -6.23
N SER A 237 11.00 -4.03 -6.69
CA SER A 237 11.29 -5.29 -7.38
C SER A 237 11.33 -6.50 -6.44
N THR A 238 11.61 -6.28 -5.16
CA THR A 238 11.66 -7.33 -4.14
C THR A 238 10.26 -7.73 -3.66
N VAL A 239 9.35 -6.75 -3.59
CA VAL A 239 7.94 -6.99 -3.17
C VAL A 239 7.11 -7.62 -4.31
N GLY A 240 7.65 -7.69 -5.53
CA GLY A 240 6.92 -8.27 -6.67
C GLY A 240 5.73 -7.40 -7.11
N CYS A 241 5.70 -6.12 -6.73
CA CYS A 241 4.71 -5.18 -7.23
C CYS A 241 4.93 -4.98 -8.73
N CYS A 242 4.22 -5.74 -9.54
CA CYS A 242 3.94 -5.35 -10.91
C CYS A 242 3.05 -4.11 -10.87
N VAL A 243 3.61 -2.97 -11.24
CA VAL A 243 2.85 -1.78 -11.62
C VAL A 243 2.28 -1.98 -13.01
#